data_e8ecf90d56ad72b15d84a9acd71e36e2
#
_entry.id   e8ecf90d56ad72b15d84a9acd71e36e2
#
_cell.length_a   1.000
_cell.length_b   1.000
_cell.length_c   1.000
_cell.angle_alpha   90.00
_cell.angle_beta   90.00
_cell.angle_gamma   90.00
#
_symmetry.space_group_name_H-M   'P 1'
#
loop_
_entity.id
_entity.type
_entity.pdbx_description
1 polymer ?
#
loop_
_entity_poly.entity_id
_entity_poly.type
_entity_poly.pdbx_seq_one_letter_code
_entity_poly.pdbx_strand_id
1 'polypeptide(L)'
;MLHLWIRAEQRKNEKRVAITPQDVSKLINKSIKVTIEESSDRIIPTKEYHKVGCEIANQHAWPGAPQEAFILGLKELPQNIERLEHRHIMFGHAFKGQTGGLELLKKFKAGKGILYDLEYLTDPEGRRLAAFGFWAGFAGAAVSLKAYADQQNTKGICGSVSIF
;
A
#
# COMPACT_ATOMS: atom_id res chain seq x y z
N MET A 1 -19.87 -5.48 -12.25
CA MET A 1 -19.69 -4.39 -11.25
C MET A 1 -18.22 -4.34 -10.90
N LEU A 2 -17.60 -3.15 -10.85
CA LEU A 2 -16.18 -3.01 -10.48
C LEU A 2 -15.99 -3.49 -9.04
N HIS A 3 -14.94 -4.29 -8.78
CA HIS A 3 -14.61 -4.81 -7.46
C HIS A 3 -13.18 -4.43 -7.08
N LEU A 4 -13.01 -3.66 -6.01
CA LEU A 4 -11.73 -3.31 -5.42
C LEU A 4 -11.49 -4.19 -4.18
N TRP A 5 -10.37 -4.91 -4.17
CA TRP A 5 -9.93 -5.73 -3.04
C TRP A 5 -8.69 -5.11 -2.42
N ILE A 6 -8.81 -4.63 -1.20
CA ILE A 6 -7.73 -3.99 -0.45
C ILE A 6 -7.03 -5.07 0.37
N ARG A 7 -5.85 -5.48 -0.08
CA ARG A 7 -5.09 -6.53 0.61
C ARG A 7 -4.42 -6.04 1.88
N ALA A 8 -4.17 -6.94 2.81
CA ALA A 8 -3.28 -6.69 3.93
C ALA A 8 -1.82 -6.61 3.44
N GLU A 9 -1.07 -5.66 3.98
CA GLU A 9 0.37 -5.60 3.75
C GLU A 9 1.07 -6.73 4.52
N GLN A 10 2.16 -7.24 3.97
CA GLN A 10 2.93 -8.30 4.60
C GLN A 10 4.33 -7.87 5.03
N ARG A 11 4.76 -6.67 4.57
CA ARG A 11 6.02 -6.12 5.00
C ARG A 11 5.95 -5.78 6.48
N LYS A 12 6.88 -6.30 7.26
CA LYS A 12 7.01 -5.98 8.69
C LYS A 12 7.06 -4.45 8.88
N ASN A 13 6.28 -3.95 9.82
CA ASN A 13 6.13 -2.52 10.14
C ASN A 13 5.47 -1.65 9.07
N GLU A 14 4.88 -2.21 8.00
CA GLU A 14 4.06 -1.43 7.08
C GLU A 14 2.63 -1.30 7.64
N LYS A 15 2.37 -0.16 8.27
CA LYS A 15 1.07 0.14 8.90
C LYS A 15 0.17 1.02 8.04
N ARG A 16 0.70 1.57 6.95
CA ARG A 16 -0.06 2.46 6.06
C ARG A 16 -1.10 1.68 5.28
N VAL A 17 -2.09 2.40 4.80
CA VAL A 17 -3.13 1.89 3.90
C VAL A 17 -3.13 2.68 2.60
N ALA A 18 -3.55 2.03 1.52
CA ALA A 18 -3.63 2.67 0.23
C ALA A 18 -4.80 3.65 0.11
N ILE A 19 -5.86 3.45 0.90
CA ILE A 19 -7.10 4.24 0.83
C ILE A 19 -7.76 4.32 2.22
N THR A 20 -8.34 5.48 2.55
CA THR A 20 -9.03 5.70 3.82
C THR A 20 -10.47 5.18 3.80
N PRO A 21 -11.11 4.92 4.97
CA PRO A 21 -12.54 4.55 5.02
C PRO A 21 -13.46 5.60 4.37
N GLN A 22 -13.14 6.89 4.52
CA GLN A 22 -13.90 7.97 3.91
C GLN A 22 -13.87 7.90 2.38
N ASP A 23 -12.71 7.61 1.80
CA ASP A 23 -12.59 7.48 0.33
C ASP A 23 -13.22 6.19 -0.16
N VAL A 24 -13.16 5.10 0.63
CA VAL A 24 -13.89 3.87 0.35
C VAL A 24 -15.40 4.10 0.32
N SER A 25 -15.95 4.88 1.26
CA SER A 25 -17.37 5.28 1.24
C SER A 25 -17.74 5.97 -0.07
N LYS A 26 -16.88 6.86 -0.58
CA LYS A 26 -17.10 7.53 -1.89
C LYS A 26 -17.13 6.54 -3.06
N LEU A 27 -16.29 5.49 -3.00
CA LEU A 27 -16.27 4.44 -4.04
C LEU A 27 -17.54 3.58 -3.98
N ILE A 28 -17.96 3.17 -2.79
CA ILE A 28 -19.20 2.41 -2.59
C ILE A 28 -20.41 3.20 -3.10
N ASN A 29 -20.48 4.50 -2.83
CA ASN A 29 -21.54 5.37 -3.33
C ASN A 29 -21.54 5.50 -4.87
N LYS A 30 -20.44 5.15 -5.53
CA LYS A 30 -20.34 5.04 -7.00
C LYS A 30 -20.58 3.60 -7.51
N SER A 31 -21.21 2.75 -6.71
CA SER A 31 -21.50 1.35 -7.04
C SER A 31 -20.26 0.49 -7.29
N ILE A 32 -19.14 0.82 -6.65
CA ILE A 32 -17.94 0.00 -6.66
C ILE A 32 -18.00 -0.90 -5.42
N LYS A 33 -17.95 -2.21 -5.63
CA LYS A 33 -17.81 -3.18 -4.55
C LYS A 33 -16.41 -3.05 -3.94
N VAL A 34 -16.33 -2.99 -2.59
CA VAL A 34 -15.04 -2.94 -1.90
C VAL A 34 -14.97 -4.03 -0.85
N THR A 35 -13.93 -4.84 -0.92
CA THR A 35 -13.55 -5.83 0.09
C THR A 35 -12.22 -5.42 0.69
N ILE A 36 -12.08 -5.52 2.01
CA ILE A 36 -10.81 -5.28 2.70
C ILE A 36 -10.41 -6.51 3.51
N GLU A 37 -9.15 -6.88 3.46
CA GLU A 37 -8.62 -7.93 4.32
C GLU A 37 -8.42 -7.47 5.75
N GLU A 38 -8.63 -8.35 6.70
CA GLU A 38 -8.24 -8.12 8.09
C GLU A 38 -6.73 -7.87 8.20
N SER A 39 -6.35 -7.00 9.14
CA SER A 39 -4.95 -6.74 9.45
C SER A 39 -4.83 -6.15 10.86
N SER A 40 -4.03 -6.79 11.69
CA SER A 40 -3.67 -6.29 13.03
C SER A 40 -2.66 -5.14 12.98
N ASP A 41 -1.88 -5.05 11.91
CA ASP A 41 -0.77 -4.09 11.79
C ASP A 41 -1.21 -2.75 11.19
N ARG A 42 -2.36 -2.73 10.53
CA ARG A 42 -2.85 -1.53 9.86
C ARG A 42 -3.17 -0.41 10.86
N ILE A 43 -2.70 0.82 10.57
CA ILE A 43 -2.93 1.99 11.43
C ILE A 43 -4.42 2.35 11.56
N ILE A 44 -5.21 2.12 10.51
CA ILE A 44 -6.67 2.29 10.54
C ILE A 44 -7.31 0.93 10.74
N PRO A 45 -8.00 0.70 11.87
CA PRO A 45 -8.59 -0.61 12.17
C PRO A 45 -9.62 -1.07 11.13
N THR A 46 -9.67 -2.37 10.85
CA THR A 46 -10.61 -2.98 9.89
C THR A 46 -12.07 -2.61 10.18
N LYS A 47 -12.45 -2.48 11.45
CA LYS A 47 -13.80 -2.06 11.87
C LYS A 47 -14.25 -0.72 11.29
N GLU A 48 -13.32 0.21 11.04
CA GLU A 48 -13.66 1.52 10.46
C GLU A 48 -14.06 1.39 8.98
N TYR A 49 -13.51 0.44 8.27
CA TYR A 49 -13.92 0.11 6.90
C TYR A 49 -15.27 -0.63 6.87
N HIS A 50 -15.50 -1.52 7.83
CA HIS A 50 -16.80 -2.21 7.96
C HIS A 50 -17.94 -1.22 8.16
N LYS A 51 -17.75 -0.19 8.99
CA LYS A 51 -18.76 0.86 9.25
C LYS A 51 -19.21 1.60 7.98
N VAL A 52 -18.37 1.68 6.97
CA VAL A 52 -18.68 2.36 5.71
C VAL A 52 -19.14 1.41 4.60
N GLY A 53 -19.41 0.15 4.93
CA GLY A 53 -20.00 -0.83 4.02
C GLY A 53 -19.01 -1.72 3.27
N CYS A 54 -17.73 -1.76 3.67
CA CYS A 54 -16.78 -2.75 3.14
C CYS A 54 -17.15 -4.16 3.55
N GLU A 55 -17.04 -5.10 2.64
CA GLU A 55 -16.93 -6.52 2.98
C GLU A 55 -15.57 -6.80 3.61
N ILE A 56 -15.54 -7.70 4.59
CA ILE A 56 -14.30 -8.12 5.26
C ILE A 56 -13.91 -9.51 4.78
N ALA A 57 -12.63 -9.67 4.45
CA ALA A 57 -12.02 -10.95 4.12
C ALA A 57 -10.89 -11.28 5.09
N ASN A 58 -10.54 -12.56 5.19
CA ASN A 58 -9.39 -12.99 6.00
C ASN A 58 -8.10 -12.38 5.46
N GLN A 59 -7.14 -12.16 6.35
CA GLN A 59 -5.82 -11.69 6.00
C GLN A 59 -5.15 -12.58 4.94
N HIS A 60 -4.56 -11.98 3.91
CA HIS A 60 -3.89 -12.67 2.80
C HIS A 60 -4.78 -13.59 1.96
N ALA A 61 -6.09 -13.36 1.96
CA ALA A 61 -7.05 -14.13 1.15
C ALA A 61 -7.13 -13.66 -0.33
N TRP A 62 -6.48 -12.58 -0.70
CA TRP A 62 -6.54 -11.98 -2.04
C TRP A 62 -6.20 -12.94 -3.21
N PRO A 63 -5.35 -13.99 -3.05
CA PRO A 63 -5.15 -14.93 -4.17
C PRO A 63 -6.43 -15.69 -4.58
N GLY A 64 -7.38 -15.83 -3.65
CA GLY A 64 -8.70 -16.42 -3.91
C GLY A 64 -9.80 -15.39 -4.21
N ALA A 65 -9.46 -14.12 -4.42
CA ALA A 65 -10.40 -13.08 -4.80
C ALA A 65 -11.04 -13.40 -6.18
N PRO A 66 -12.23 -12.87 -6.49
CA PRO A 66 -12.80 -12.98 -7.82
C PRO A 66 -11.82 -12.49 -8.90
N GLN A 67 -11.73 -13.23 -10.02
CA GLN A 67 -10.75 -12.99 -11.09
C GLN A 67 -10.81 -11.56 -11.65
N GLU A 68 -11.99 -10.94 -11.65
CA GLU A 68 -12.21 -9.57 -12.13
C GLU A 68 -11.84 -8.51 -11.11
N ALA A 69 -11.50 -8.88 -9.87
CA ALA A 69 -11.15 -7.93 -8.83
C ALA A 69 -9.82 -7.22 -9.10
N PHE A 70 -9.76 -5.95 -8.72
CA PHE A 70 -8.53 -5.18 -8.66
C PHE A 70 -7.94 -5.30 -7.26
N ILE A 71 -6.74 -5.83 -7.15
CA ILE A 71 -6.01 -6.01 -5.88
C ILE A 71 -5.20 -4.77 -5.58
N LEU A 72 -5.61 -4.01 -4.57
CA LEU A 72 -4.94 -2.77 -4.15
C LEU A 72 -4.02 -3.04 -2.95
N GLY A 73 -2.78 -2.62 -3.06
CA GLY A 73 -1.79 -2.64 -1.98
C GLY A 73 -0.70 -1.61 -2.18
N LEU A 74 0.23 -1.50 -1.27
CA LEU A 74 1.35 -0.54 -1.35
C LEU A 74 2.68 -1.23 -1.64
N LYS A 75 2.96 -2.34 -0.96
CA LYS A 75 4.28 -2.98 -0.93
C LYS A 75 4.31 -4.30 -1.68
N GLU A 76 5.42 -4.98 -1.54
CA GLU A 76 5.73 -6.22 -2.24
C GLU A 76 4.66 -7.31 -2.01
N LEU A 77 4.56 -8.18 -2.99
CA LEU A 77 3.75 -9.39 -2.90
C LEU A 77 4.55 -10.55 -2.29
N PRO A 78 3.89 -11.58 -1.75
CA PRO A 78 4.56 -12.77 -1.22
C PRO A 78 5.51 -13.40 -2.23
N GLN A 79 6.70 -13.82 -1.77
CA GLN A 79 7.69 -14.42 -2.66
C GLN A 79 7.26 -15.80 -3.16
N ASN A 80 6.51 -16.54 -2.37
CA ASN A 80 6.02 -17.89 -2.67
C ASN A 80 4.90 -17.94 -3.73
N ILE A 81 4.40 -16.78 -4.19
CA ILE A 81 3.44 -16.74 -5.29
C ILE A 81 4.22 -16.69 -6.60
N GLU A 82 4.03 -17.69 -7.44
CA GLU A 82 4.73 -17.83 -8.71
C GLU A 82 3.99 -17.18 -9.88
N ARG A 83 2.66 -17.06 -9.77
CA ARG A 83 1.79 -16.56 -10.83
C ARG A 83 0.84 -15.50 -10.28
N LEU A 84 0.75 -14.37 -10.96
CA LEU A 84 -0.15 -13.27 -10.63
C LEU A 84 -1.23 -13.17 -11.71
N GLU A 85 -2.47 -13.51 -11.33
CA GLU A 85 -3.58 -13.64 -12.29
C GLU A 85 -4.52 -12.44 -12.27
N HIS A 86 -4.52 -11.67 -11.17
CA HIS A 86 -5.39 -10.51 -11.00
C HIS A 86 -4.79 -9.22 -11.59
N ARG A 87 -5.61 -8.17 -11.58
CA ARG A 87 -5.17 -6.79 -11.82
C ARG A 87 -4.67 -6.20 -10.51
N HIS A 88 -3.39 -5.88 -10.41
CA HIS A 88 -2.79 -5.32 -9.20
C HIS A 88 -2.52 -3.83 -9.36
N ILE A 89 -2.90 -3.04 -8.34
CA ILE A 89 -2.60 -1.62 -8.19
C ILE A 89 -1.64 -1.50 -7.02
N MET A 90 -0.37 -1.19 -7.27
CA MET A 90 0.68 -1.13 -6.23
C MET A 90 1.91 -0.38 -6.73
N PHE A 91 2.85 -0.06 -5.84
CA PHE A 91 4.18 0.39 -6.22
C PHE A 91 5.04 -0.82 -6.62
N GLY A 92 5.07 -1.11 -7.91
CA GLY A 92 5.77 -2.29 -8.44
C GLY A 92 7.28 -2.11 -8.53
N HIS A 93 7.75 -0.87 -8.73
CA HIS A 93 9.17 -0.54 -8.95
C HIS A 93 9.85 -1.39 -10.02
N ALA A 94 9.07 -1.96 -10.95
CA ALA A 94 9.55 -2.97 -11.90
C ALA A 94 10.42 -2.41 -13.02
N PHE A 95 10.30 -1.11 -13.30
CA PHE A 95 10.92 -0.47 -14.46
C PHE A 95 12.08 0.49 -14.11
N LYS A 96 12.50 0.54 -12.85
CA LYS A 96 13.59 1.41 -12.37
C LYS A 96 14.91 0.69 -12.13
N GLY A 97 15.09 -0.51 -12.68
CA GLY A 97 16.29 -1.31 -12.47
C GLY A 97 16.49 -1.81 -11.04
N GLN A 98 15.44 -1.77 -10.22
CA GLN A 98 15.50 -2.25 -8.85
C GLN A 98 15.54 -3.77 -8.77
N THR A 99 16.23 -4.29 -7.76
CA THR A 99 16.28 -5.72 -7.48
C THR A 99 14.87 -6.28 -7.30
N GLY A 100 14.55 -7.39 -7.97
CA GLY A 100 13.24 -8.05 -7.92
C GLY A 100 12.22 -7.56 -8.96
N GLY A 101 12.47 -6.46 -9.68
CA GLY A 101 11.54 -5.97 -10.71
C GLY A 101 11.30 -6.97 -11.83
N LEU A 102 12.37 -7.59 -12.35
CA LEU A 102 12.27 -8.62 -13.39
C LEU A 102 11.47 -9.85 -12.91
N GLU A 103 11.71 -10.29 -11.69
CA GLU A 103 10.99 -11.44 -11.12
C GLU A 103 9.50 -11.13 -10.93
N LEU A 104 9.15 -9.92 -10.50
CA LEU A 104 7.76 -9.48 -10.44
C LEU A 104 7.09 -9.54 -11.82
N LEU A 105 7.74 -9.01 -12.85
CA LEU A 105 7.21 -9.04 -14.22
C LEU A 105 7.05 -10.46 -14.77
N LYS A 106 7.97 -11.38 -14.44
CA LYS A 106 7.84 -12.81 -14.81
C LYS A 106 6.59 -13.42 -14.17
N LYS A 107 6.27 -13.12 -12.90
CA LYS A 107 5.07 -13.61 -12.23
C LYS A 107 3.79 -13.10 -12.89
N PHE A 108 3.74 -11.82 -13.28
CA PHE A 108 2.63 -11.27 -14.05
C PHE A 108 2.49 -11.95 -15.43
N LYS A 109 3.61 -12.14 -16.14
CA LYS A 109 3.60 -12.83 -17.43
C LYS A 109 3.10 -14.28 -17.30
N ALA A 110 3.54 -15.01 -16.27
CA ALA A 110 3.14 -16.40 -16.02
C ALA A 110 1.66 -16.52 -15.66
N GLY A 111 1.09 -15.56 -14.88
CA GLY A 111 -0.30 -15.55 -14.48
C GLY A 111 -1.24 -14.80 -15.44
N LYS A 112 -0.70 -14.10 -16.45
CA LYS A 112 -1.47 -13.22 -17.34
C LYS A 112 -2.20 -12.08 -16.61
N GLY A 113 -1.75 -11.73 -15.41
CA GLY A 113 -2.25 -10.59 -14.65
C GLY A 113 -1.77 -9.25 -15.20
N ILE A 114 -2.26 -8.17 -14.60
CA ILE A 114 -1.94 -6.80 -15.02
C ILE A 114 -1.38 -6.03 -13.83
N LEU A 115 -0.28 -5.31 -14.04
CA LEU A 115 0.27 -4.37 -13.06
C LEU A 115 -0.12 -2.93 -13.44
N TYR A 116 -0.86 -2.26 -12.57
CA TYR A 116 -1.03 -0.82 -12.55
C TYR A 116 -0.05 -0.23 -11.54
N ASP A 117 1.11 0.20 -12.02
CA ASP A 117 2.16 0.70 -11.14
C ASP A 117 1.87 2.15 -10.71
N LEU A 118 1.59 2.35 -9.43
CA LEU A 118 1.33 3.66 -8.83
C LEU A 118 2.49 4.67 -9.01
N GLU A 119 3.69 4.17 -9.30
CA GLU A 119 4.86 5.01 -9.58
C GLU A 119 4.65 5.89 -10.83
N TYR A 120 3.85 5.39 -11.78
CA TYR A 120 3.58 6.03 -13.08
C TYR A 120 2.18 6.63 -13.18
N LEU A 121 1.42 6.66 -12.09
CA LEU A 121 0.12 7.33 -12.05
C LEU A 121 0.34 8.84 -12.01
N THR A 122 0.05 9.51 -13.14
CA THR A 122 0.24 10.96 -13.33
C THR A 122 -1.05 11.65 -13.70
N ASP A 123 -1.11 12.96 -13.45
CA ASP A 123 -2.12 13.84 -14.05
C ASP A 123 -1.77 14.17 -15.52
N PRO A 124 -2.65 14.89 -16.24
CA PRO A 124 -2.38 15.30 -17.63
C PRO A 124 -1.11 16.14 -17.80
N GLU A 125 -0.67 16.85 -16.74
CA GLU A 125 0.54 17.67 -16.72
C GLU A 125 1.79 16.85 -16.37
N GLY A 126 1.68 15.53 -16.19
CA GLY A 126 2.78 14.62 -15.88
C GLY A 126 3.21 14.60 -14.41
N ARG A 127 2.47 15.26 -13.50
CA ARG A 127 2.78 15.22 -12.07
C ARG A 127 2.28 13.92 -11.44
N ARG A 128 3.09 13.29 -10.61
CA ARG A 128 2.72 12.05 -9.91
C ARG A 128 1.57 12.30 -8.95
N LEU A 129 0.50 11.50 -9.09
CA LEU A 129 -0.67 11.52 -8.20
C LEU A 129 -0.43 10.70 -6.92
N ALA A 130 0.25 9.56 -7.04
CA ALA A 130 0.61 8.71 -5.91
C ALA A 130 2.03 9.04 -5.44
N ALA A 131 2.17 10.05 -4.58
CA ALA A 131 3.45 10.49 -4.05
C ALA A 131 3.32 10.91 -2.57
N PHE A 132 4.36 10.65 -1.78
CA PHE A 132 4.43 10.97 -0.36
C PHE A 132 5.29 12.23 -0.09
N GLY A 133 5.24 13.23 -0.96
CA GLY A 133 6.12 14.39 -0.93
C GLY A 133 5.98 15.24 0.32
N PHE A 134 4.81 15.87 0.53
CA PHE A 134 4.58 16.82 1.62
C PHE A 134 4.76 16.16 3.01
N TRP A 135 4.07 15.07 3.28
CA TRP A 135 4.13 14.40 4.58
C TRP A 135 5.48 13.74 4.86
N ALA A 136 6.18 13.27 3.83
CA ALA A 136 7.55 12.76 3.98
C ALA A 136 8.51 13.88 4.36
N GLY A 137 8.39 15.06 3.74
CA GLY A 137 9.17 16.24 4.09
C GLY A 137 8.88 16.74 5.51
N PHE A 138 7.60 16.82 5.88
CA PHE A 138 7.18 17.21 7.22
C PHE A 138 7.72 16.25 8.29
N ALA A 139 7.54 14.94 8.10
CA ALA A 139 8.04 13.93 9.03
C ALA A 139 9.58 13.97 9.12
N GLY A 140 10.27 14.11 7.99
CA GLY A 140 11.72 14.24 7.95
C GLY A 140 12.22 15.44 8.75
N ALA A 141 11.61 16.60 8.60
CA ALA A 141 11.94 17.81 9.36
C ALA A 141 11.70 17.60 10.87
N ALA A 142 10.54 17.04 11.25
CA ALA A 142 10.21 16.77 12.66
C ALA A 142 11.20 15.80 13.31
N VAL A 143 11.57 14.72 12.62
CA VAL A 143 12.55 13.74 13.11
C VAL A 143 13.94 14.38 13.24
N SER A 144 14.35 15.22 12.28
CA SER A 144 15.65 15.92 12.33
C SER A 144 15.72 16.87 13.52
N LEU A 145 14.64 17.63 13.80
CA LEU A 145 14.58 18.51 14.97
C LEU A 145 14.62 17.72 16.28
N LYS A 146 13.89 16.59 16.35
CA LYS A 146 13.95 15.71 17.52
C LYS A 146 15.36 15.14 17.72
N ALA A 147 15.98 14.62 16.70
CA ALA A 147 17.33 14.07 16.77
C ALA A 147 18.35 15.14 17.23
N TYR A 148 18.22 16.37 16.71
CA TYR A 148 19.04 17.50 17.15
C TYR A 148 18.85 17.81 18.64
N ALA A 149 17.60 17.89 19.10
CA ALA A 149 17.29 18.14 20.52
C ALA A 149 17.84 17.03 21.42
N ASP A 150 17.70 15.76 21.02
CA ASP A 150 18.22 14.62 21.78
C ASP A 150 19.76 14.66 21.86
N GLN A 151 20.45 15.04 20.79
CA GLN A 151 21.91 15.24 20.78
C GLN A 151 22.37 16.35 21.73
N GLN A 152 21.62 17.46 21.80
CA GLN A 152 21.94 18.55 22.74
C GLN A 152 21.76 18.11 24.20
N ASN A 153 20.77 17.30 24.49
CA ASN A 153 20.44 16.83 25.84
C ASN A 153 21.34 15.68 26.34
N THR A 154 21.86 14.84 25.43
CA THR A 154 22.61 13.61 25.78
C THR A 154 24.12 13.68 25.57
N LYS A 155 24.70 14.87 25.38
CA LYS A 155 26.15 15.04 25.17
C LYS A 155 26.77 14.03 24.20
N GLY A 156 26.12 13.81 23.07
CA GLY A 156 26.71 13.08 21.94
C GLY A 156 26.39 11.58 21.83
N ILE A 157 25.49 11.04 22.63
CA ILE A 157 24.99 9.68 22.42
C ILE A 157 23.74 9.74 21.53
N CYS A 158 23.88 9.35 20.28
CA CYS A 158 22.75 9.20 19.37
C CYS A 158 21.91 7.98 19.79
N GLY A 159 20.86 8.21 20.58
CA GLY A 159 19.87 7.16 20.87
C GLY A 159 19.04 6.85 19.63
N SER A 160 18.57 5.62 19.50
CA SER A 160 17.63 5.23 18.45
C SER A 160 16.35 6.07 18.54
N VAL A 161 16.01 6.79 17.47
CA VAL A 161 14.74 7.52 17.40
C VAL A 161 13.62 6.50 17.15
N SER A 162 12.84 6.23 18.19
CA SER A 162 11.60 5.46 18.04
C SER A 162 10.52 6.38 17.48
N ILE A 163 10.10 6.15 16.24
CA ILE A 163 8.99 6.86 15.62
C ILE A 163 7.77 5.94 15.73
N PHE A 164 6.76 6.38 16.46
CA PHE A 164 5.48 5.69 16.60
C PHE A 164 4.65 5.81 15.33
#